data_c3bd21c12a94cd84a10d46a18608f7ba
#
_entry.id   c3bd21c12a94cd84a10d46a18608f7ba
#
_cell.length_a   1.000
_cell.length_b   1.000
_cell.length_c   1.000
_cell.angle_alpha   90.00
_cell.angle_beta   90.00
_cell.angle_gamma   90.00
#
_symmetry.space_group_name_H-M   'P 1'
#
loop_
_entity.id
_entity.type
_entity.pdbx_description
1 polymer ?
#
loop_
_entity_poly.entity_id
_entity_poly.type
_entity_poly.pdbx_seq_one_letter_code
_entity_poly.pdbx_strand_id
1 'polypeptide(L)'
;MIFYENISITSIRSGKGDCIHLRFVGDAGIPHNIIIDSGPASAAGEFRSLMASIISTGESLDALFITHYDEDHKGSILKNGDPGFRDIYFNAYDGAEQTGNLSASQNQRLFYMLPTANVHSAVLAGNVIELDGAKITIHAPTEKMLSRAMQKMKEADVQLAAVNDWKNSLDELMTKPYPCSDSSVANQASIVFTFEYSSQRLLFCGDAWAENIPGGEYNLVKLPHHGSIRNLSDDLLSKLEADVFLICADGTSHPNKQTVAKLLQRYDRITIYSNYSWWLNGFLNAEDMKFIQNGQLIFRNV
;
A
#
# COMPACT_ATOMS: atom_id res chain seq x y z
N MET A 1 16.04 1.68 0.62
CA MET A 1 15.83 0.23 0.46
C MET A 1 15.79 -0.43 1.82
N ILE A 2 14.80 -1.30 2.07
CA ILE A 2 14.68 -2.10 3.30
C ILE A 2 15.20 -3.49 2.97
N PHE A 3 16.02 -4.06 3.85
CA PHE A 3 16.62 -5.38 3.67
C PHE A 3 16.30 -6.28 4.85
N TYR A 4 15.91 -7.52 4.54
CA TYR A 4 15.83 -8.67 5.43
C TYR A 4 16.50 -9.82 4.72
N GLU A 5 17.57 -10.36 5.25
CA GLU A 5 18.31 -11.52 4.71
C GLU A 5 18.21 -11.66 3.17
N ASN A 6 17.23 -12.42 2.66
CA ASN A 6 17.00 -12.68 1.23
C ASN A 6 15.88 -11.82 0.61
N ILE A 7 15.36 -10.81 1.34
CA ILE A 7 14.27 -9.95 0.90
C ILE A 7 14.75 -8.51 0.81
N SER A 8 14.41 -7.83 -0.26
CA SER A 8 14.58 -6.39 -0.39
C SER A 8 13.27 -5.71 -0.80
N ILE A 9 13.01 -4.54 -0.22
CA ILE A 9 11.82 -3.75 -0.51
C ILE A 9 12.26 -2.34 -0.90
N THR A 10 11.76 -1.88 -2.03
CA THR A 10 11.90 -0.51 -2.51
C THR A 10 10.55 0.05 -2.90
N SER A 11 10.44 1.37 -2.96
CA SER A 11 9.28 2.05 -3.51
C SER A 11 9.76 3.17 -4.42
N ILE A 12 9.18 3.28 -5.61
CA ILE A 12 9.49 4.39 -6.51
C ILE A 12 8.84 5.68 -6.02
N ARG A 13 9.29 6.81 -6.53
CA ARG A 13 8.66 8.12 -6.27
C ARG A 13 7.39 8.25 -7.10
N SER A 14 6.31 7.70 -6.58
CA SER A 14 4.99 7.62 -7.23
C SER A 14 4.02 8.75 -6.84
N GLY A 15 4.54 9.88 -6.29
CA GLY A 15 3.68 10.97 -5.84
C GLY A 15 2.81 10.54 -4.67
N LYS A 16 1.49 10.62 -4.83
CA LYS A 16 0.51 10.27 -3.80
C LYS A 16 0.22 8.78 -3.72
N GLY A 17 0.61 8.00 -4.74
CA GLY A 17 0.22 6.60 -4.88
C GLY A 17 1.27 5.60 -4.44
N ASP A 18 0.91 4.34 -4.50
CA ASP A 18 1.76 3.22 -4.17
C ASP A 18 2.39 2.60 -5.43
N CYS A 19 3.68 2.32 -5.37
CA CYS A 19 4.36 1.36 -6.24
C CYS A 19 5.55 0.80 -5.49
N ILE A 20 5.39 -0.41 -4.99
CA ILE A 20 6.36 -1.07 -4.13
C ILE A 20 6.91 -2.28 -4.87
N HIS A 21 8.22 -2.41 -4.88
CA HIS A 21 8.94 -3.57 -5.40
C HIS A 21 9.45 -4.40 -4.23
N LEU A 22 8.92 -5.61 -4.09
CA LEU A 22 9.38 -6.65 -3.21
C LEU A 22 10.16 -7.67 -4.05
N ARG A 23 11.44 -7.83 -3.78
CA ARG A 23 12.31 -8.83 -4.39
C ARG A 23 12.79 -9.79 -3.33
N PHE A 24 12.74 -11.09 -3.61
CA PHE A 24 13.32 -12.10 -2.72
C PHE A 24 14.04 -13.19 -3.55
N VAL A 25 14.96 -13.88 -2.89
CA VAL A 25 15.60 -15.08 -3.48
C VAL A 25 14.96 -16.29 -2.83
N GLY A 26 14.21 -17.07 -3.62
CA GLY A 26 13.45 -18.21 -3.15
C GLY A 26 14.31 -19.44 -2.80
N ASP A 27 13.67 -20.52 -2.39
CA ASP A 27 14.31 -21.76 -1.95
C ASP A 27 15.13 -22.45 -3.07
N ALA A 28 14.74 -22.23 -4.32
CA ALA A 28 15.49 -22.68 -5.49
C ALA A 28 16.72 -21.81 -5.81
N GLY A 29 16.97 -20.74 -5.05
CA GLY A 29 18.03 -19.77 -5.31
C GLY A 29 17.71 -18.82 -6.48
N ILE A 30 16.45 -18.76 -6.90
CA ILE A 30 15.98 -17.92 -8.00
C ILE A 30 15.45 -16.58 -7.43
N PRO A 31 15.84 -15.43 -8.01
CA PRO A 31 15.26 -14.15 -7.64
C PRO A 31 13.85 -14.01 -8.21
N HIS A 32 12.94 -13.56 -7.37
CA HIS A 32 11.54 -13.28 -7.69
C HIS A 32 11.21 -11.81 -7.45
N ASN A 33 10.42 -11.23 -8.35
CA ASN A 33 10.02 -9.83 -8.30
C ASN A 33 8.50 -9.71 -8.25
N ILE A 34 8.01 -9.15 -7.15
CA ILE A 34 6.60 -8.86 -6.90
C ILE A 34 6.44 -7.33 -6.88
N ILE A 35 5.53 -6.82 -7.67
CA ILE A 35 5.17 -5.40 -7.66
C ILE A 35 3.81 -5.24 -7.00
N ILE A 36 3.70 -4.28 -6.09
CA ILE A 36 2.46 -3.96 -5.38
C ILE A 36 2.08 -2.56 -5.80
N ASP A 37 1.00 -2.46 -6.57
CA ASP A 37 0.52 -1.27 -7.27
C ASP A 37 1.53 -0.70 -8.28
N SER A 38 1.09 0.21 -9.11
CA SER A 38 1.90 0.79 -10.18
C SER A 38 2.07 2.30 -10.05
N GLY A 39 1.41 2.92 -9.08
CA GLY A 39 1.35 4.36 -8.94
C GLY A 39 0.41 5.04 -9.95
N PRO A 40 0.26 6.37 -9.83
CA PRO A 40 -0.56 7.18 -10.74
C PRO A 40 0.04 7.25 -12.15
N ALA A 41 -0.77 7.65 -13.13
CA ALA A 41 -0.31 7.83 -14.52
C ALA A 41 0.82 8.87 -14.66
N SER A 42 0.96 9.78 -13.71
CA SER A 42 2.08 10.73 -13.65
C SER A 42 3.43 10.05 -13.36
N ALA A 43 3.43 8.91 -12.67
CA ALA A 43 4.62 8.12 -12.34
C ALA A 43 4.94 7.01 -13.38
N ALA A 44 4.27 7.04 -14.54
CA ALA A 44 4.44 6.00 -15.57
C ALA A 44 5.87 5.88 -16.10
N GLY A 45 6.66 6.95 -16.05
CA GLY A 45 8.08 6.94 -16.42
C GLY A 45 8.92 6.14 -15.45
N GLU A 46 8.76 6.41 -14.17
CA GLU A 46 9.43 5.73 -13.05
C GLU A 46 9.05 4.24 -13.01
N PHE A 47 7.75 3.93 -13.16
CA PHE A 47 7.28 2.56 -13.25
C PHE A 47 7.94 1.79 -14.40
N ARG A 48 7.93 2.37 -15.62
CA ARG A 48 8.58 1.76 -16.78
C ARG A 48 10.08 1.55 -16.57
N SER A 49 10.75 2.52 -15.95
CA SER A 49 12.19 2.42 -15.65
C SER A 49 12.49 1.30 -14.66
N LEU A 50 11.65 1.12 -13.63
CA LEU A 50 11.76 0.01 -12.69
C LEU A 50 11.59 -1.34 -13.41
N MET A 51 10.54 -1.50 -14.23
CA MET A 51 10.32 -2.75 -14.98
C MET A 51 11.49 -3.05 -15.93
N ALA A 52 11.96 -2.05 -16.67
CA ALA A 52 13.10 -2.20 -17.56
C ALA A 52 14.39 -2.57 -16.79
N SER A 53 14.59 -2.01 -15.62
CA SER A 53 15.72 -2.35 -14.75
C SER A 53 15.70 -3.82 -14.34
N ILE A 54 14.56 -4.34 -13.89
CA ILE A 54 14.39 -5.74 -13.50
C ILE A 54 14.67 -6.66 -14.71
N ILE A 55 14.02 -6.39 -15.84
CA ILE A 55 14.18 -7.20 -17.06
C ILE A 55 15.63 -7.20 -17.56
N SER A 56 16.33 -6.06 -17.43
CA SER A 56 17.73 -5.94 -17.88
C SER A 56 18.72 -6.81 -17.09
N THR A 57 18.37 -7.22 -15.87
CA THR A 57 19.17 -8.18 -15.10
C THR A 57 18.91 -9.64 -15.50
N GLY A 58 17.96 -9.90 -16.39
CA GLY A 58 17.51 -11.24 -16.76
C GLY A 58 16.52 -11.86 -15.76
N GLU A 59 16.05 -11.08 -14.78
CA GLU A 59 15.06 -11.53 -13.81
C GLU A 59 13.64 -11.42 -14.36
N SER A 60 12.72 -12.27 -13.85
CA SER A 60 11.32 -12.26 -14.24
C SER A 60 10.51 -11.21 -13.46
N LEU A 61 9.42 -10.75 -14.05
CA LEU A 61 8.33 -10.04 -13.37
C LEU A 61 7.31 -11.11 -12.94
N ASP A 62 7.43 -11.61 -11.70
CA ASP A 62 6.65 -12.76 -11.25
C ASP A 62 5.20 -12.42 -10.96
N ALA A 63 4.94 -11.35 -10.23
CA ALA A 63 3.59 -10.97 -9.87
C ALA A 63 3.40 -9.45 -9.81
N LEU A 64 2.21 -8.99 -10.22
CA LEU A 64 1.70 -7.66 -9.93
C LEU A 64 0.42 -7.80 -9.09
N PHE A 65 0.38 -7.16 -7.94
CA PHE A 65 -0.84 -6.96 -7.16
C PHE A 65 -1.35 -5.54 -7.42
N ILE A 66 -2.57 -5.39 -7.92
CA ILE A 66 -3.28 -4.11 -7.97
C ILE A 66 -4.28 -4.15 -6.83
N THR A 67 -4.00 -3.40 -5.76
CA THR A 67 -4.74 -3.53 -4.50
C THR A 67 -6.20 -3.13 -4.63
N HIS A 68 -6.48 -2.05 -5.37
CA HIS A 68 -7.83 -1.57 -5.65
C HIS A 68 -7.85 -0.70 -6.91
N TYR A 69 -9.03 -0.15 -7.27
CA TYR A 69 -9.22 0.47 -8.58
C TYR A 69 -8.94 1.97 -8.65
N ASP A 70 -8.39 2.61 -7.61
CA ASP A 70 -8.09 4.04 -7.67
C ASP A 70 -6.89 4.35 -8.58
N GLU A 71 -6.87 5.54 -9.16
CA GLU A 71 -5.93 5.91 -10.21
C GLU A 71 -4.49 5.91 -9.72
N ASP A 72 -4.28 6.32 -8.48
CA ASP A 72 -2.96 6.39 -7.85
C ASP A 72 -2.35 5.02 -7.50
N HIS A 73 -3.07 3.93 -7.75
CA HIS A 73 -2.57 2.55 -7.63
C HIS A 73 -2.38 1.84 -8.98
N LYS A 74 -3.19 2.17 -9.99
CA LYS A 74 -3.17 1.49 -11.31
C LYS A 74 -2.83 2.38 -12.49
N GLY A 75 -2.66 3.69 -12.28
CA GLY A 75 -2.52 4.66 -13.36
C GLY A 75 -1.34 4.41 -14.28
N SER A 76 -0.21 3.99 -13.73
CA SER A 76 1.01 3.76 -14.52
C SER A 76 0.90 2.54 -15.43
N ILE A 77 0.36 1.41 -14.95
CA ILE A 77 0.16 0.23 -15.80
C ILE A 77 -0.93 0.48 -16.85
N LEU A 78 -1.99 1.23 -16.49
CA LEU A 78 -3.02 1.63 -17.43
C LEU A 78 -2.45 2.47 -18.59
N LYS A 79 -1.41 3.27 -18.32
CA LYS A 79 -0.74 4.11 -19.32
C LYS A 79 0.32 3.38 -20.14
N ASN A 80 1.08 2.49 -19.51
CA ASN A 80 2.22 1.79 -20.13
C ASN A 80 1.84 0.45 -20.77
N GLY A 81 0.75 -0.20 -20.33
CA GLY A 81 0.44 -1.59 -20.61
C GLY A 81 1.21 -2.57 -19.72
N ASP A 82 0.96 -3.86 -19.93
CA ASP A 82 1.64 -4.95 -19.23
C ASP A 82 3.07 -5.12 -19.77
N PRO A 83 4.11 -4.98 -18.93
CA PRO A 83 5.50 -5.21 -19.33
C PRO A 83 5.88 -6.71 -19.42
N GLY A 84 4.96 -7.63 -19.17
CA GLY A 84 5.17 -9.07 -19.21
C GLY A 84 5.18 -9.74 -17.82
N PHE A 85 4.28 -9.35 -16.94
CA PHE A 85 4.08 -10.07 -15.67
C PHE A 85 3.59 -11.50 -15.93
N ARG A 86 4.14 -12.46 -15.16
CA ARG A 86 3.68 -13.84 -15.20
C ARG A 86 2.26 -13.96 -14.64
N ASP A 87 2.01 -13.32 -13.51
CA ASP A 87 0.73 -13.31 -12.82
C ASP A 87 0.30 -11.90 -12.43
N ILE A 88 -0.98 -11.56 -12.63
CA ILE A 88 -1.56 -10.28 -12.23
C ILE A 88 -2.77 -10.56 -11.33
N TYR A 89 -2.68 -10.13 -10.08
CA TYR A 89 -3.72 -10.24 -9.07
C TYR A 89 -4.49 -8.93 -8.99
N PHE A 90 -5.69 -8.93 -9.53
CA PHE A 90 -6.49 -7.72 -9.69
C PHE A 90 -7.98 -8.03 -9.69
N ASN A 91 -8.72 -7.56 -8.69
CA ASN A 91 -10.17 -7.70 -8.63
C ASN A 91 -10.84 -6.79 -9.67
N ALA A 92 -10.81 -7.23 -10.92
CA ALA A 92 -11.36 -6.52 -12.04
C ALA A 92 -12.89 -6.53 -11.99
N TYR A 93 -13.50 -5.44 -12.44
CA TYR A 93 -14.94 -5.33 -12.61
C TYR A 93 -15.31 -5.47 -14.08
N ASP A 94 -16.08 -6.52 -14.39
CA ASP A 94 -16.68 -6.71 -15.70
C ASP A 94 -18.13 -6.22 -15.66
N GLY A 95 -18.46 -5.18 -16.37
CA GLY A 95 -19.83 -4.66 -16.44
C GLY A 95 -20.04 -3.18 -16.17
N ALA A 96 -18.97 -2.38 -16.13
CA ALA A 96 -19.04 -0.93 -15.97
C ALA A 96 -19.43 -0.21 -17.27
N GLU A 97 -20.52 -0.63 -17.91
CA GLU A 97 -21.07 0.15 -19.01
C GLU A 97 -21.53 1.53 -18.47
N GLN A 98 -20.86 2.59 -18.93
CA GLN A 98 -21.23 3.99 -18.78
C GLN A 98 -21.52 4.45 -17.33
N THR A 99 -20.55 4.34 -16.45
CA THR A 99 -20.63 5.03 -15.17
C THR A 99 -20.00 6.41 -15.28
N GLY A 100 -20.57 7.42 -14.62
CA GLY A 100 -19.93 8.74 -14.48
C GLY A 100 -18.68 8.73 -13.59
N ASN A 101 -18.28 7.57 -13.09
CA ASN A 101 -17.10 7.35 -12.27
C ASN A 101 -15.89 7.03 -13.17
N LEU A 102 -14.91 7.94 -13.22
CA LEU A 102 -13.71 7.80 -14.03
C LEU A 102 -12.88 6.57 -13.62
N SER A 103 -12.74 6.30 -12.34
CA SER A 103 -11.97 5.16 -11.82
C SER A 103 -12.57 3.82 -12.24
N ALA A 104 -13.90 3.70 -12.28
CA ALA A 104 -14.58 2.48 -12.74
C ALA A 104 -14.35 2.22 -14.23
N SER A 105 -14.45 3.26 -15.08
CA SER A 105 -14.20 3.14 -16.52
C SER A 105 -12.75 2.80 -16.84
N GLN A 106 -11.80 3.34 -16.06
CA GLN A 106 -10.38 3.00 -16.15
C GLN A 106 -10.12 1.56 -15.72
N ASN A 107 -10.82 1.06 -14.69
CA ASN A 107 -10.71 -0.31 -14.23
C ASN A 107 -11.12 -1.31 -15.31
N GLN A 108 -12.27 -1.07 -15.95
CA GLN A 108 -12.73 -1.87 -17.08
C GLN A 108 -11.75 -1.83 -18.25
N ARG A 109 -11.24 -0.65 -18.61
CA ARG A 109 -10.23 -0.51 -19.64
C ARG A 109 -8.97 -1.31 -19.33
N LEU A 110 -8.48 -1.25 -18.08
CA LEU A 110 -7.31 -2.00 -17.64
C LEU A 110 -7.54 -3.51 -17.79
N PHE A 111 -8.69 -4.01 -17.37
CA PHE A 111 -9.05 -5.41 -17.51
C PHE A 111 -8.95 -5.90 -18.97
N TYR A 112 -9.47 -5.12 -19.92
CA TYR A 112 -9.39 -5.48 -21.34
C TYR A 112 -7.99 -5.31 -21.97
N MET A 113 -7.11 -4.55 -21.32
CA MET A 113 -5.73 -4.36 -21.78
C MET A 113 -4.77 -5.45 -21.29
N LEU A 114 -5.12 -6.14 -20.20
CA LEU A 114 -4.29 -7.18 -19.62
C LEU A 114 -4.55 -8.55 -20.28
N PRO A 115 -3.53 -9.38 -20.45
CA PRO A 115 -3.70 -10.74 -20.96
C PRO A 115 -4.57 -11.57 -20.01
N THR A 116 -5.73 -12.04 -20.46
CA THR A 116 -6.70 -12.77 -19.60
C THR A 116 -6.14 -14.07 -18.99
N ALA A 117 -5.14 -14.67 -19.63
CA ALA A 117 -4.51 -15.90 -19.13
C ALA A 117 -3.72 -15.69 -17.83
N ASN A 118 -3.24 -14.46 -17.58
CA ASN A 118 -2.38 -14.11 -16.45
C ASN A 118 -3.11 -13.30 -15.37
N VAL A 119 -4.42 -13.04 -15.54
CA VAL A 119 -5.18 -12.20 -14.59
C VAL A 119 -6.01 -13.09 -13.65
N HIS A 120 -5.74 -12.95 -12.36
CA HIS A 120 -6.49 -13.56 -11.27
C HIS A 120 -7.47 -12.53 -10.70
N SER A 121 -8.75 -12.67 -10.98
CA SER A 121 -9.79 -11.67 -10.68
C SER A 121 -10.68 -11.99 -9.47
N ALA A 122 -10.40 -13.07 -8.75
CA ALA A 122 -11.11 -13.45 -7.52
C ALA A 122 -10.12 -13.52 -6.35
N VAL A 123 -9.40 -12.42 -6.11
CA VAL A 123 -8.40 -12.30 -5.03
C VAL A 123 -9.13 -11.94 -3.74
N LEU A 124 -9.50 -12.96 -2.97
CA LEU A 124 -10.37 -12.83 -1.80
C LEU A 124 -9.71 -13.34 -0.52
N ALA A 125 -10.20 -12.85 0.60
CA ALA A 125 -9.80 -13.34 1.93
C ALA A 125 -9.83 -14.88 2.01
N GLY A 126 -8.74 -15.46 2.50
CA GLY A 126 -8.53 -16.89 2.59
C GLY A 126 -7.79 -17.50 1.40
N ASN A 127 -7.58 -16.78 0.29
CA ASN A 127 -6.70 -17.26 -0.76
C ASN A 127 -5.25 -17.30 -0.27
N VAL A 128 -4.54 -18.32 -0.72
CA VAL A 128 -3.10 -18.51 -0.45
C VAL A 128 -2.39 -18.71 -1.79
N ILE A 129 -1.30 -18.00 -1.98
CA ILE A 129 -0.43 -18.08 -3.16
C ILE A 129 0.94 -18.52 -2.65
N GLU A 130 1.49 -19.55 -3.24
CA GLU A 130 2.84 -20.04 -2.93
C GLU A 130 3.77 -19.74 -4.10
N LEU A 131 4.96 -19.23 -3.80
CA LEU A 131 5.98 -18.88 -4.78
C LEU A 131 7.37 -19.19 -4.22
N ASP A 132 7.96 -20.29 -4.65
CA ASP A 132 9.32 -20.71 -4.34
C ASP A 132 9.69 -20.56 -2.84
N GLY A 133 8.89 -21.19 -1.97
CA GLY A 133 9.03 -21.13 -0.52
C GLY A 133 8.35 -19.94 0.17
N ALA A 134 8.05 -18.88 -0.57
CA ALA A 134 7.28 -17.77 -0.03
C ALA A 134 5.77 -18.09 -0.04
N LYS A 135 5.07 -17.60 1.00
CA LYS A 135 3.62 -17.75 1.16
C LYS A 135 2.97 -16.36 1.23
N ILE A 136 1.99 -16.13 0.38
CA ILE A 136 1.18 -14.91 0.36
C ILE A 136 -0.23 -15.28 0.78
N THR A 137 -0.69 -14.74 1.90
CA THR A 137 -2.05 -14.99 2.42
C THR A 137 -2.89 -13.72 2.28
N ILE A 138 -4.02 -13.84 1.57
CA ILE A 138 -4.95 -12.73 1.37
C ILE A 138 -5.91 -12.63 2.56
N HIS A 139 -6.03 -11.44 3.17
CA HIS A 139 -6.90 -11.16 4.32
C HIS A 139 -8.15 -10.34 3.96
N ALA A 140 -8.06 -9.53 2.92
CA ALA A 140 -9.16 -8.73 2.36
C ALA A 140 -8.96 -8.59 0.84
N PRO A 141 -10.04 -8.26 0.08
CA PRO A 141 -11.42 -8.13 0.53
C PRO A 141 -12.11 -9.47 0.73
N THR A 142 -13.22 -9.46 1.47
CA THR A 142 -14.21 -10.54 1.41
C THR A 142 -15.07 -10.39 0.16
N GLU A 143 -15.77 -11.45 -0.27
CA GLU A 143 -16.71 -11.39 -1.39
C GLU A 143 -17.77 -10.30 -1.20
N LYS A 144 -18.26 -10.12 0.03
CA LYS A 144 -19.24 -9.09 0.38
C LYS A 144 -18.70 -7.66 0.17
N MET A 145 -17.46 -7.41 0.59
CA MET A 145 -16.78 -6.12 0.39
C MET A 145 -16.60 -5.81 -1.09
N LEU A 146 -16.11 -6.79 -1.84
CA LEU A 146 -15.90 -6.67 -3.28
C LEU A 146 -17.23 -6.39 -4.01
N SER A 147 -18.29 -7.16 -3.70
CA SER A 147 -19.62 -6.95 -4.28
C SER A 147 -20.17 -5.55 -3.97
N ARG A 148 -19.96 -5.05 -2.75
CA ARG A 148 -20.37 -3.69 -2.37
C ARG A 148 -19.61 -2.63 -3.16
N ALA A 149 -18.30 -2.78 -3.30
CA ALA A 149 -17.47 -1.87 -4.10
C ALA A 149 -17.92 -1.85 -5.55
N MET A 150 -18.15 -3.02 -6.14
CA MET A 150 -18.66 -3.15 -7.52
C MET A 150 -20.02 -2.48 -7.73
N GLN A 151 -20.94 -2.59 -6.77
CA GLN A 151 -22.25 -1.90 -6.85
C GLN A 151 -22.09 -0.38 -6.79
N LYS A 152 -21.20 0.11 -5.93
CA LYS A 152 -20.99 1.55 -5.73
C LYS A 152 -20.06 2.20 -6.77
N MET A 153 -19.32 1.42 -7.56
CA MET A 153 -18.56 1.96 -8.70
C MET A 153 -19.40 2.79 -9.67
N LYS A 154 -20.73 2.61 -9.63
CA LYS A 154 -21.69 3.37 -10.45
C LYS A 154 -21.96 4.77 -9.90
N GLU A 155 -21.60 5.03 -8.64
CA GLU A 155 -21.83 6.29 -7.95
C GLU A 155 -20.53 7.09 -7.88
N ALA A 156 -20.62 8.42 -7.88
CA ALA A 156 -19.42 9.25 -7.65
C ALA A 156 -18.99 9.14 -6.19
N ASP A 157 -17.71 8.82 -5.95
CA ASP A 157 -17.16 8.82 -4.59
C ASP A 157 -17.09 10.24 -4.02
N VAL A 158 -17.58 10.39 -2.78
CA VAL A 158 -17.40 11.62 -2.02
C VAL A 158 -16.03 11.57 -1.36
N GLN A 159 -15.07 12.24 -1.97
CA GLN A 159 -13.75 12.39 -1.36
C GLN A 159 -13.83 13.32 -0.15
N LEU A 160 -13.45 12.80 1.01
CA LEU A 160 -13.30 13.61 2.21
C LEU A 160 -12.03 14.48 2.09
N ALA A 161 -12.17 15.77 2.45
CA ALA A 161 -11.03 16.68 2.41
C ALA A 161 -9.86 16.15 3.27
N ALA A 162 -8.63 16.28 2.74
CA ALA A 162 -7.43 15.96 3.48
C ALA A 162 -7.32 16.80 4.75
N VAL A 163 -6.95 16.17 5.85
CA VAL A 163 -6.71 16.85 7.13
C VAL A 163 -5.26 17.27 7.18
N ASN A 164 -4.98 18.59 7.11
CA ASN A 164 -3.63 19.09 7.34
C ASN A 164 -3.43 19.37 8.85
N ASP A 165 -2.65 18.52 9.51
CA ASP A 165 -2.41 18.52 10.95
C ASP A 165 -0.94 18.78 11.31
N TRP A 166 -0.09 19.12 10.34
CA TRP A 166 1.36 19.28 10.52
C TRP A 166 1.76 20.44 11.45
N LYS A 167 0.85 21.40 11.66
CA LYS A 167 1.08 22.53 12.57
C LYS A 167 1.03 22.15 14.05
N ASN A 168 0.34 21.05 14.38
CA ASN A 168 0.24 20.56 15.75
C ASN A 168 1.50 19.82 16.15
N SER A 169 1.81 19.71 17.45
CA SER A 169 2.86 18.85 17.96
C SER A 169 2.40 17.39 17.99
N LEU A 170 3.37 16.46 18.01
CA LEU A 170 3.06 15.03 18.16
C LEU A 170 2.35 14.74 19.49
N ASP A 171 2.77 15.41 20.59
CA ASP A 171 2.10 15.26 21.91
C ASP A 171 0.63 15.67 21.89
N GLU A 172 0.33 16.82 21.25
CA GLU A 172 -1.06 17.26 21.07
C GLU A 172 -1.87 16.25 20.26
N LEU A 173 -1.28 15.70 19.19
CA LEU A 173 -1.95 14.77 18.30
C LEU A 173 -2.14 13.39 18.91
N MET A 174 -1.28 12.95 19.84
CA MET A 174 -1.47 11.72 20.60
C MET A 174 -2.81 11.72 21.35
N THR A 175 -3.17 12.87 21.94
CA THR A 175 -4.39 12.99 22.75
C THR A 175 -5.64 13.27 21.95
N LYS A 176 -5.51 13.67 20.69
CA LYS A 176 -6.67 13.93 19.82
C LYS A 176 -7.43 12.64 19.49
N PRO A 177 -8.77 12.69 19.49
CA PRO A 177 -9.58 11.57 19.00
C PRO A 177 -9.31 11.33 17.51
N TYR A 178 -9.55 10.09 17.07
CA TYR A 178 -9.55 9.78 15.65
C TYR A 178 -10.67 10.56 14.93
N PRO A 179 -10.44 11.06 13.74
CA PRO A 179 -11.50 11.63 12.92
C PRO A 179 -12.51 10.55 12.49
N CYS A 180 -13.54 10.93 11.75
CA CYS A 180 -14.42 9.95 11.12
C CYS A 180 -13.59 9.01 10.24
N SER A 181 -13.91 7.72 10.27
CA SER A 181 -13.27 6.70 9.46
C SER A 181 -13.42 6.96 7.97
N ASP A 182 -12.55 6.36 7.18
CA ASP A 182 -12.68 6.33 5.73
C ASP A 182 -14.03 5.74 5.31
N SER A 183 -14.62 6.26 4.26
CA SER A 183 -15.94 5.83 3.74
C SER A 183 -15.87 5.32 2.30
N SER A 184 -14.69 5.39 1.65
CA SER A 184 -14.50 4.87 0.30
C SER A 184 -14.64 3.35 0.28
N VAL A 185 -15.62 2.87 -0.50
CA VAL A 185 -15.81 1.42 -0.67
C VAL A 185 -14.74 0.80 -1.57
N ALA A 186 -14.07 1.62 -2.40
CA ALA A 186 -12.88 1.20 -3.14
C ALA A 186 -11.78 0.80 -2.16
N ASN A 187 -11.48 1.69 -1.22
CA ASN A 187 -10.48 1.46 -0.18
C ASN A 187 -10.88 0.26 0.70
N GLN A 188 -12.18 0.13 1.06
CA GLN A 188 -12.67 -1.03 1.80
C GLN A 188 -12.38 -2.35 1.08
N ALA A 189 -12.41 -2.36 -0.25
CA ALA A 189 -12.17 -3.53 -1.08
C ALA A 189 -10.70 -3.71 -1.51
N SER A 190 -9.77 -2.98 -0.89
CA SER A 190 -8.33 -3.17 -1.13
C SER A 190 -7.90 -4.60 -0.82
N ILE A 191 -7.03 -5.15 -1.66
CA ILE A 191 -6.35 -6.40 -1.37
C ILE A 191 -5.37 -6.14 -0.22
N VAL A 192 -5.61 -6.81 0.92
CA VAL A 192 -4.72 -6.84 2.08
C VAL A 192 -4.09 -8.21 2.16
N PHE A 193 -2.78 -8.28 2.24
CA PHE A 193 -2.11 -9.57 2.32
C PHE A 193 -0.86 -9.55 3.19
N THR A 194 -0.49 -10.72 3.71
CA THR A 194 0.82 -10.97 4.28
C THR A 194 1.70 -11.71 3.28
N PHE A 195 2.96 -11.31 3.23
CA PHE A 195 4.03 -12.05 2.59
C PHE A 195 4.90 -12.68 3.66
N GLU A 196 5.07 -13.98 3.62
CA GLU A 196 5.86 -14.76 4.57
C GLU A 196 6.96 -15.51 3.81
N TYR A 197 8.23 -15.28 4.17
CA TYR A 197 9.35 -16.02 3.63
C TYR A 197 10.47 -16.09 4.67
N SER A 198 11.04 -17.28 4.87
CA SER A 198 11.99 -17.53 5.95
C SER A 198 11.37 -17.15 7.30
N SER A 199 12.01 -16.33 8.12
CA SER A 199 11.47 -15.84 9.39
C SER A 199 10.76 -14.48 9.27
N GLN A 200 10.61 -13.95 8.06
CA GLN A 200 10.06 -12.62 7.85
C GLN A 200 8.58 -12.68 7.50
N ARG A 201 7.82 -11.78 8.12
CA ARG A 201 6.38 -11.62 7.91
C ARG A 201 6.07 -10.15 7.65
N LEU A 202 5.63 -9.83 6.44
CA LEU A 202 5.41 -8.47 5.97
C LEU A 202 3.92 -8.28 5.66
N LEU A 203 3.33 -7.17 6.10
CA LEU A 203 1.92 -6.85 5.87
C LEU A 203 1.79 -5.69 4.89
N PHE A 204 1.00 -5.88 3.84
CA PHE A 204 0.66 -4.86 2.85
C PHE A 204 -0.83 -4.57 2.92
N CYS A 205 -1.20 -3.33 3.26
CA CYS A 205 -2.58 -2.97 3.59
C CYS A 205 -3.35 -2.31 2.43
N GLY A 206 -2.69 -1.98 1.29
CA GLY A 206 -3.31 -1.10 0.28
C GLY A 206 -3.86 0.17 0.93
N ASP A 207 -5.10 0.52 0.64
CA ASP A 207 -5.83 1.63 1.26
C ASP A 207 -6.98 1.16 2.17
N ALA A 208 -6.89 -0.08 2.64
CA ALA A 208 -7.94 -0.74 3.40
C ALA A 208 -8.40 0.05 4.64
N TRP A 209 -9.66 -0.16 5.01
CA TRP A 209 -10.17 0.30 6.28
C TRP A 209 -9.53 -0.45 7.44
N ALA A 210 -9.36 0.21 8.59
CA ALA A 210 -8.71 -0.35 9.78
C ALA A 210 -9.27 -1.72 10.20
N GLU A 211 -10.58 -1.91 10.09
CA GLU A 211 -11.28 -3.14 10.47
C GLU A 211 -11.00 -4.35 9.57
N ASN A 212 -10.46 -4.09 8.36
CA ASN A 212 -10.15 -5.13 7.37
C ASN A 212 -8.69 -5.59 7.44
N ILE A 213 -7.90 -4.97 8.31
CA ILE A 213 -6.47 -5.26 8.47
C ILE A 213 -6.31 -6.29 9.59
N PRO A 214 -5.62 -7.42 9.36
CA PRO A 214 -5.43 -8.45 10.37
C PRO A 214 -4.49 -7.98 11.46
N GLY A 215 -4.74 -8.42 12.70
CA GLY A 215 -3.77 -8.34 13.77
C GLY A 215 -2.64 -9.35 13.59
N GLY A 216 -1.58 -9.21 14.35
CA GLY A 216 -0.44 -10.13 14.37
C GLY A 216 0.89 -9.42 14.55
N GLU A 217 1.96 -10.22 14.60
CA GLU A 217 3.34 -9.75 14.65
C GLU A 217 3.91 -9.67 13.25
N TYR A 218 4.54 -8.54 12.91
CA TYR A 218 5.07 -8.26 11.58
C TYR A 218 6.43 -7.56 11.67
N ASN A 219 7.35 -7.96 10.78
CA ASN A 219 8.64 -7.29 10.62
C ASN A 219 8.51 -5.96 9.88
N LEU A 220 7.46 -5.81 9.06
CA LEU A 220 7.11 -4.58 8.35
C LEU A 220 5.61 -4.50 8.16
N VAL A 221 5.05 -3.31 8.36
CA VAL A 221 3.69 -2.97 7.97
C VAL A 221 3.69 -1.80 6.99
N LYS A 222 3.26 -2.02 5.74
CA LYS A 222 2.88 -0.91 4.87
C LYS A 222 1.56 -0.36 5.38
N LEU A 223 1.60 0.87 5.91
CA LEU A 223 0.42 1.50 6.49
C LEU A 223 -0.67 1.72 5.44
N PRO A 224 -1.95 1.60 5.83
CA PRO A 224 -3.05 1.80 4.91
C PRO A 224 -3.13 3.25 4.43
N HIS A 225 -3.59 3.44 3.20
CA HIS A 225 -3.98 4.71 2.60
C HIS A 225 -2.91 5.81 2.84
N HIS A 226 -1.67 5.48 2.47
CA HIS A 226 -0.50 6.38 2.53
C HIS A 226 -0.25 7.01 3.92
N GLY A 227 -0.69 6.35 4.99
CA GLY A 227 -0.61 6.86 6.36
C GLY A 227 -1.75 7.82 6.72
N SER A 228 -2.93 7.66 6.14
CA SER A 228 -4.16 8.36 6.53
C SER A 228 -4.59 7.97 7.93
N ILE A 229 -4.86 8.95 8.79
CA ILE A 229 -5.39 8.71 10.15
C ILE A 229 -6.81 8.12 10.14
N ARG A 230 -7.56 8.30 9.03
CA ARG A 230 -8.92 7.76 8.88
C ARG A 230 -8.94 6.25 8.69
N ASN A 231 -7.79 5.66 8.33
CA ASN A 231 -7.60 4.23 8.10
C ASN A 231 -6.88 3.54 9.26
N LEU A 232 -6.73 4.25 10.39
CA LEU A 232 -6.23 3.70 11.66
C LEU A 232 -7.29 3.77 12.76
N SER A 233 -7.14 2.92 13.77
CA SER A 233 -7.96 2.91 14.98
C SER A 233 -7.17 2.34 16.17
N ASP A 234 -7.63 2.62 17.39
CA ASP A 234 -7.03 2.00 18.59
C ASP A 234 -7.19 0.48 18.57
N ASP A 235 -8.32 -0.03 18.06
CA ASP A 235 -8.56 -1.47 17.93
C ASP A 235 -7.52 -2.12 17.00
N LEU A 236 -7.24 -1.51 15.82
CA LEU A 236 -6.20 -2.00 14.92
C LEU A 236 -4.82 -1.96 15.59
N LEU A 237 -4.43 -0.81 16.15
CA LEU A 237 -3.11 -0.65 16.75
C LEU A 237 -2.92 -1.56 17.96
N SER A 238 -3.99 -1.90 18.72
CA SER A 238 -3.93 -2.85 19.83
C SER A 238 -3.62 -4.28 19.39
N LYS A 239 -3.93 -4.63 18.15
CA LYS A 239 -3.75 -5.97 17.55
C LYS A 239 -2.48 -6.12 16.74
N LEU A 240 -1.84 -4.99 16.33
CA LEU A 240 -0.60 -5.00 15.57
C LEU A 240 0.61 -4.97 16.49
N GLU A 241 1.56 -5.85 16.24
CA GLU A 241 2.88 -5.82 16.86
C GLU A 241 3.91 -5.61 15.74
N ALA A 242 4.45 -4.39 15.65
CA ALA A 242 5.45 -4.01 14.68
C ALA A 242 6.20 -2.76 15.16
N ASP A 243 7.44 -2.59 14.74
CA ASP A 243 8.25 -1.40 14.98
C ASP A 243 8.75 -0.73 13.68
N VAL A 244 8.51 -1.38 12.53
CA VAL A 244 8.89 -0.87 11.21
C VAL A 244 7.65 -0.68 10.34
N PHE A 245 7.51 0.54 9.85
CA PHE A 245 6.38 0.95 9.02
C PHE A 245 6.84 1.52 7.68
N LEU A 246 6.10 1.25 6.61
CA LEU A 246 6.30 1.86 5.29
C LEU A 246 5.14 2.79 4.98
N ILE A 247 5.46 4.02 4.58
CA ILE A 247 4.52 5.04 4.12
C ILE A 247 4.96 5.48 2.71
N CYS A 248 4.15 5.23 1.71
CA CYS A 248 4.34 5.75 0.36
C CYS A 248 3.49 7.01 0.21
N ALA A 249 4.11 8.18 0.26
CA ALA A 249 3.43 9.47 0.19
C ALA A 249 4.42 10.59 -0.12
N ASP A 250 3.99 11.60 -0.87
CA ASP A 250 4.82 12.78 -1.21
C ASP A 250 4.75 13.92 -0.18
N GLY A 251 3.87 13.80 0.81
CA GLY A 251 3.67 14.82 1.84
C GLY A 251 2.63 15.89 1.50
N THR A 252 1.95 15.82 0.35
CA THR A 252 0.95 16.83 -0.04
C THR A 252 -0.42 16.62 0.62
N SER A 253 -0.89 15.37 0.69
CA SER A 253 -2.17 15.00 1.32
C SER A 253 -1.96 14.06 2.51
N HIS A 254 -0.96 13.21 2.43
CA HIS A 254 -0.56 12.21 3.41
C HIS A 254 0.96 12.22 3.57
N PRO A 255 1.49 11.70 4.69
CA PRO A 255 0.74 11.15 5.81
C PRO A 255 0.12 12.24 6.69
N ASN A 256 -0.87 11.86 7.48
CA ASN A 256 -1.28 12.68 8.61
C ASN A 256 -0.21 12.59 9.72
N LYS A 257 0.08 13.71 10.37
CA LYS A 257 1.00 13.73 11.51
C LYS A 257 0.41 12.98 12.71
N GLN A 258 -0.91 13.01 12.85
CA GLN A 258 -1.63 12.25 13.87
C GLN A 258 -1.41 10.73 13.71
N THR A 259 -1.23 10.21 12.51
CA THR A 259 -0.85 8.82 12.28
C THR A 259 0.44 8.46 13.00
N VAL A 260 1.48 9.27 12.81
CA VAL A 260 2.78 9.08 13.47
C VAL A 260 2.65 9.24 14.99
N ALA A 261 1.85 10.21 15.46
CA ALA A 261 1.58 10.41 16.87
C ALA A 261 0.92 9.17 17.52
N LYS A 262 -0.09 8.58 16.85
CA LYS A 262 -0.77 7.38 17.36
C LYS A 262 0.16 6.15 17.39
N LEU A 263 1.05 6.01 16.40
CA LEU A 263 2.08 4.97 16.45
C LEU A 263 3.03 5.18 17.63
N LEU A 264 3.52 6.39 17.87
CA LEU A 264 4.38 6.71 19.01
C LEU A 264 3.67 6.55 20.37
N GLN A 265 2.35 6.73 20.41
CA GLN A 265 1.56 6.46 21.62
C GLN A 265 1.48 4.97 21.92
N ARG A 266 1.47 4.11 20.90
CA ARG A 266 1.32 2.65 21.03
C ARG A 266 2.66 1.93 21.22
N TYR A 267 3.73 2.39 20.55
CA TYR A 267 5.01 1.70 20.49
C TYR A 267 6.13 2.55 21.09
N ASP A 268 7.02 1.92 21.86
CA ASP A 268 8.16 2.60 22.50
C ASP A 268 9.15 3.18 21.49
N ARG A 269 9.28 2.52 20.34
CA ARG A 269 10.16 2.93 19.26
C ARG A 269 9.57 2.53 17.92
N ILE A 270 9.65 3.44 16.92
CA ILE A 270 9.21 3.16 15.56
C ILE A 270 10.24 3.64 14.54
N THR A 271 10.36 2.87 13.45
CA THR A 271 11.08 3.26 12.25
C THR A 271 10.11 3.41 11.09
N ILE A 272 10.06 4.58 10.49
CA ILE A 272 9.20 4.86 9.34
C ILE A 272 10.08 5.00 8.10
N TYR A 273 9.86 4.11 7.15
CA TYR A 273 10.43 4.21 5.80
C TYR A 273 9.44 4.93 4.88
N SER A 274 9.96 5.78 3.99
CA SER A 274 9.14 6.40 2.94
C SER A 274 9.94 6.64 1.66
N ASN A 275 9.21 6.69 0.54
CA ASN A 275 9.76 7.00 -0.78
C ASN A 275 10.03 8.51 -0.99
N TYR A 276 9.59 9.37 -0.08
CA TYR A 276 9.88 10.80 -0.04
C TYR A 276 10.27 11.24 1.36
N SER A 277 11.13 12.25 1.46
CA SER A 277 11.61 12.81 2.75
C SER A 277 10.69 13.94 3.26
N TRP A 278 9.36 13.74 3.22
CA TRP A 278 8.37 14.75 3.62
C TRP A 278 8.55 15.25 5.07
N TRP A 279 9.16 14.45 5.95
CA TRP A 279 9.45 14.86 7.34
C TRP A 279 10.46 16.01 7.45
N LEU A 280 11.24 16.28 6.38
CA LEU A 280 12.17 17.42 6.31
C LEU A 280 11.48 18.73 5.91
N ASN A 281 10.22 18.66 5.48
CA ASN A 281 9.48 19.77 4.88
C ASN A 281 8.42 20.37 5.84
N GLY A 282 8.75 20.51 7.13
CA GLY A 282 7.86 21.12 8.12
C GLY A 282 6.85 20.18 8.75
N PHE A 283 7.01 18.87 8.57
CA PHE A 283 6.21 17.87 9.27
C PHE A 283 6.51 17.87 10.77
N LEU A 284 7.78 17.91 11.15
CA LEU A 284 8.22 18.03 12.54
C LEU A 284 8.39 19.50 12.93
N ASN A 285 7.90 19.87 14.10
CA ASN A 285 8.19 21.15 14.72
C ASN A 285 9.28 21.00 15.80
N ALA A 286 9.64 22.11 16.48
CA ALA A 286 10.71 22.11 17.49
C ALA A 286 10.41 21.18 18.68
N GLU A 287 9.13 21.07 19.08
CA GLU A 287 8.69 20.25 20.21
C GLU A 287 8.79 18.75 19.89
N ASP A 288 8.65 18.38 18.60
CA ASP A 288 8.70 17.00 18.15
C ASP A 288 10.12 16.43 18.12
N MET A 289 11.14 17.31 18.08
CA MET A 289 12.54 16.88 17.94
C MET A 289 13.02 15.97 19.08
N LYS A 290 12.36 16.01 20.25
CA LYS A 290 12.65 15.09 21.35
C LYS A 290 12.50 13.63 20.97
N PHE A 291 11.50 13.28 20.13
CA PHE A 291 11.26 11.92 19.68
C PHE A 291 12.35 11.40 18.73
N ILE A 292 12.96 12.30 17.97
CA ILE A 292 14.13 11.98 17.13
C ILE A 292 15.38 11.84 18.00
N GLN A 293 15.63 12.79 18.91
CA GLN A 293 16.84 12.84 19.73
C GLN A 293 16.96 11.66 20.70
N ASN A 294 15.83 11.19 21.25
CA ASN A 294 15.79 10.02 22.15
C ASN A 294 15.69 8.68 21.39
N GLY A 295 15.59 8.69 20.06
CA GLY A 295 15.53 7.49 19.22
C GLY A 295 14.19 6.77 19.21
N GLN A 296 13.11 7.37 19.71
CA GLN A 296 11.76 6.79 19.63
C GLN A 296 11.20 6.83 18.21
N LEU A 297 11.54 7.88 17.44
CA LEU A 297 11.10 8.06 16.06
C LEU A 297 12.31 8.12 15.12
N ILE A 298 12.33 7.24 14.15
CA ILE A 298 13.38 7.19 13.12
C ILE A 298 12.71 7.26 11.75
N PHE A 299 13.16 8.19 10.91
CA PHE A 299 12.78 8.24 9.50
C PHE A 299 13.91 7.77 8.60
N ARG A 300 13.56 7.03 7.56
CA ARG A 300 14.48 6.54 6.53
C ARG A 300 13.86 6.62 5.15
N ASN A 301 14.68 6.83 4.12
CA ASN A 301 14.24 6.65 2.73
C ASN A 301 14.32 5.17 2.34
N VAL A 302 13.34 4.75 1.54
CA VAL A 302 13.26 3.41 0.95
C VAL A 302 13.75 3.42 -0.50
#